data_b2b504aed2122e1832b4bba98e2886f2
#
_entry.id   b2b504aed2122e1832b4bba98e2886f2
#
_cell.length_a   1.000
_cell.length_b   1.000
_cell.length_c   1.000
_cell.angle_alpha   90.00
_cell.angle_beta   90.00
_cell.angle_gamma   90.00
#
_symmetry.space_group_name_H-M   'P 1'
#
loop_
_entity.id
_entity.type
_entity.pdbx_description
1 polymer ?
#
loop_
_entity_poly.entity_id
_entity_poly.type
_entity_poly.pdbx_seq_one_letter_code
_entity_poly.pdbx_strand_id
1 'polypeptide(L)'
;TCQKAGIKTVKITGDHIATAKAIAKDLGILKTGEKAITGNELNKISDEELERNIASYSVFARVTPEHKVRIVKAWQKQGKVVAMTGDGVNDSPALKNADIGIAMGKGGTDVAKNASDMILADDNIKKAIHFLIATNIGEITTIFIGLLSGMESPLLAIQLLWINLVTDSFPAIALGLEREEEDIMNRKPRNS
;
A
#
# COMPACT_ATOMS: atom_id res chain seq x y z
N THR A 1 -12.01 3.45 1.90
CA THR A 1 -11.87 2.12 2.51
C THR A 1 -10.62 2.07 3.39
N CYS A 2 -9.42 2.37 2.88
CA CYS A 2 -8.15 2.39 3.65
C CYS A 2 -8.23 3.27 4.91
N GLN A 3 -8.82 4.46 4.81
CA GLN A 3 -8.99 5.38 5.94
C GLN A 3 -9.89 4.81 7.05
N LYS A 4 -10.91 4.02 6.71
CA LYS A 4 -11.75 3.32 7.71
C LYS A 4 -10.97 2.24 8.46
N ALA A 5 -9.93 1.69 7.83
CA ALA A 5 -9.00 0.72 8.42
C ALA A 5 -7.82 1.38 9.16
N GLY A 6 -7.84 2.70 9.37
CA GLY A 6 -6.74 3.43 10.02
C GLY A 6 -5.49 3.62 9.17
N ILE A 7 -5.55 3.28 7.87
CA ILE A 7 -4.42 3.42 6.94
C ILE A 7 -4.40 4.85 6.39
N LYS A 8 -3.30 5.56 6.59
CA LYS A 8 -3.07 6.85 5.95
C LYS A 8 -2.68 6.66 4.50
N THR A 9 -3.49 7.21 3.60
CA THR A 9 -3.21 7.25 2.16
C THR A 9 -2.47 8.53 1.80
N VAL A 10 -1.42 8.39 0.98
CA VAL A 10 -0.59 9.49 0.50
C VAL A 10 -0.52 9.42 -1.03
N LYS A 11 -0.73 10.54 -1.69
CA LYS A 11 -0.59 10.64 -3.16
C LYS A 11 0.80 11.14 -3.52
N ILE A 12 1.55 10.31 -4.24
CA ILE A 12 2.88 10.64 -4.77
C ILE A 12 2.78 10.62 -6.30
N THR A 13 3.13 11.71 -6.98
CA THR A 13 2.92 11.81 -8.43
C THR A 13 3.93 12.74 -9.10
N GLY A 14 4.18 12.50 -10.40
CA GLY A 14 4.90 13.43 -11.29
C GLY A 14 4.05 14.61 -11.77
N ASP A 15 2.73 14.59 -11.55
CA ASP A 15 1.79 15.62 -12.00
C ASP A 15 2.05 16.99 -11.37
N HIS A 16 1.45 18.01 -12.00
CA HIS A 16 1.46 19.36 -11.45
C HIS A 16 0.69 19.42 -10.12
N ILE A 17 1.16 20.24 -9.17
CA ILE A 17 0.60 20.32 -7.82
C ILE A 17 -0.89 20.68 -7.78
N ALA A 18 -1.36 21.53 -8.70
CA ALA A 18 -2.77 21.88 -8.77
C ALA A 18 -3.65 20.65 -9.11
N THR A 19 -3.24 19.87 -10.11
CA THR A 19 -3.90 18.63 -10.51
C THR A 19 -3.86 17.60 -9.41
N ALA A 20 -2.67 17.41 -8.79
CA ALA A 20 -2.48 16.47 -7.70
C ALA A 20 -3.38 16.79 -6.49
N LYS A 21 -3.51 18.08 -6.13
CA LYS A 21 -4.39 18.55 -5.06
C LYS A 21 -5.87 18.34 -5.38
N ALA A 22 -6.31 18.65 -6.61
CA ALA A 22 -7.70 18.45 -7.03
C ALA A 22 -8.11 16.98 -6.88
N ILE A 23 -7.35 16.07 -7.50
CA ILE A 23 -7.58 14.63 -7.42
C ILE A 23 -7.54 14.13 -5.98
N ALA A 24 -6.57 14.60 -5.17
CA ALA A 24 -6.45 14.16 -3.78
C ALA A 24 -7.61 14.64 -2.90
N LYS A 25 -8.19 15.80 -3.19
CA LYS A 25 -9.41 16.28 -2.52
C LYS A 25 -10.62 15.44 -2.90
N ASP A 26 -10.84 15.18 -4.20
CA ASP A 26 -11.94 14.36 -4.69
C ASP A 26 -11.92 12.95 -4.12
N LEU A 27 -10.72 12.37 -3.95
CA LEU A 27 -10.52 11.06 -3.34
C LEU A 27 -10.53 11.08 -1.80
N GLY A 28 -10.65 12.24 -1.17
CA GLY A 28 -10.58 12.40 0.29
C GLY A 28 -9.22 12.08 0.89
N ILE A 29 -8.14 12.11 0.09
CA ILE A 29 -6.76 11.91 0.54
C ILE A 29 -6.25 13.19 1.22
N LEU A 30 -6.49 14.34 0.60
CA LEU A 30 -6.09 15.65 1.14
C LEU A 30 -7.23 16.22 2.00
N LYS A 31 -7.08 16.14 3.31
CA LYS A 31 -8.04 16.66 4.29
C LYS A 31 -7.73 18.10 4.69
N THR A 32 -8.70 18.75 5.36
CA THR A 32 -8.50 20.09 5.96
C THR A 32 -7.36 20.02 6.99
N GLY A 33 -6.38 20.92 6.86
CA GLY A 33 -5.19 20.97 7.71
C GLY A 33 -3.99 20.15 7.20
N GLU A 34 -4.18 19.27 6.20
CA GLU A 34 -3.08 18.55 5.57
C GLU A 34 -2.46 19.35 4.42
N LYS A 35 -1.19 19.09 4.17
CA LYS A 35 -0.37 19.85 3.22
C LYS A 35 -0.05 19.06 1.96
N ALA A 36 0.18 19.81 0.89
CA ALA A 36 0.77 19.28 -0.34
C ALA A 36 2.11 19.99 -0.57
N ILE A 37 3.12 19.25 -1.01
CA ILE A 37 4.48 19.73 -1.25
C ILE A 37 4.95 19.31 -2.64
N THR A 38 5.80 20.12 -3.27
CA THR A 38 6.45 19.80 -4.54
C THR A 38 7.83 19.23 -4.34
N GLY A 39 8.38 18.54 -5.37
CA GLY A 39 9.75 18.05 -5.37
C GLY A 39 10.78 19.19 -5.17
N ASN A 40 10.54 20.37 -5.75
CA ASN A 40 11.41 21.53 -5.55
C ASN A 40 11.43 22.03 -4.10
N GLU A 41 10.31 21.98 -3.42
CA GLU A 41 10.22 22.32 -1.99
C GLU A 41 10.87 21.22 -1.13
N LEU A 42 10.69 19.94 -1.49
CA LEU A 42 11.36 18.82 -0.85
C LEU A 42 12.89 18.93 -0.91
N ASN A 43 13.45 19.46 -1.99
CA ASN A 43 14.90 19.67 -2.10
C ASN A 43 15.44 20.73 -1.15
N LYS A 44 14.58 21.59 -0.60
CA LYS A 44 14.97 22.69 0.30
C LYS A 44 14.92 22.30 1.77
N ILE A 45 14.33 21.18 2.11
CA ILE A 45 14.21 20.68 3.47
C ILE A 45 15.15 19.49 3.69
N SER A 46 15.73 19.40 4.89
CA SER A 46 16.59 18.28 5.26
C SER A 46 15.77 16.99 5.49
N ASP A 47 16.46 15.86 5.56
CA ASP A 47 15.80 14.57 5.83
C ASP A 47 15.19 14.56 7.24
N GLU A 48 15.85 15.17 8.23
CA GLU A 48 15.37 15.28 9.61
C GLU A 48 14.13 16.19 9.69
N GLU A 49 14.08 17.25 8.89
CA GLU A 49 12.92 18.13 8.82
C GLU A 49 11.74 17.43 8.12
N LEU A 50 12.01 16.70 7.04
CA LEU A 50 11.00 15.90 6.37
C LEU A 50 10.43 14.85 7.32
N GLU A 51 11.28 14.12 8.04
CA GLU A 51 10.90 13.10 9.00
C GLU A 51 9.97 13.66 10.08
N ARG A 52 10.33 14.79 10.70
CA ARG A 52 9.49 15.44 11.74
C ARG A 52 8.13 15.86 11.23
N ASN A 53 8.04 16.30 9.98
CA ASN A 53 6.84 16.90 9.41
C ASN A 53 6.07 16.00 8.47
N ILE A 54 6.55 14.77 8.18
CA ILE A 54 6.00 13.88 7.15
C ILE A 54 4.51 13.61 7.34
N ALA A 55 4.05 13.48 8.59
CA ALA A 55 2.66 13.23 8.92
C ALA A 55 1.70 14.35 8.51
N SER A 56 2.19 15.58 8.32
CA SER A 56 1.39 16.72 7.88
C SER A 56 1.16 16.75 6.36
N TYR A 57 1.93 15.98 5.60
CA TYR A 57 1.82 15.93 4.15
C TYR A 57 0.98 14.73 3.68
N SER A 58 0.09 14.97 2.74
CA SER A 58 -0.72 13.93 2.10
C SER A 58 -0.59 13.91 0.58
N VAL A 59 0.05 14.92 0.00
CA VAL A 59 0.27 15.02 -1.45
C VAL A 59 1.69 15.47 -1.74
N PHE A 60 2.39 14.70 -2.58
CA PHE A 60 3.72 14.99 -3.09
C PHE A 60 3.65 15.05 -4.62
N ALA A 61 3.93 16.22 -5.19
CA ALA A 61 3.77 16.51 -6.61
C ALA A 61 5.11 16.84 -7.28
N ARG A 62 5.26 16.51 -8.57
CA ARG A 62 6.51 16.70 -9.34
C ARG A 62 7.73 16.12 -8.63
N VAL A 63 7.60 14.90 -8.12
CA VAL A 63 8.66 14.21 -7.41
C VAL A 63 9.48 13.33 -8.35
N THR A 64 10.78 13.23 -8.06
CA THR A 64 11.72 12.32 -8.72
C THR A 64 11.74 10.95 -8.01
N PRO A 65 12.37 9.91 -8.60
CA PRO A 65 12.55 8.63 -7.93
C PRO A 65 13.23 8.75 -6.56
N GLU A 66 14.25 9.59 -6.44
CA GLU A 66 14.96 9.84 -5.18
C GLU A 66 14.04 10.43 -4.11
N HIS A 67 13.16 11.35 -4.50
CA HIS A 67 12.16 11.91 -3.60
C HIS A 67 11.22 10.83 -3.07
N LYS A 68 10.79 9.88 -3.92
CA LYS A 68 9.92 8.78 -3.50
C LYS A 68 10.58 7.92 -2.43
N VAL A 69 11.85 7.59 -2.60
CA VAL A 69 12.64 6.86 -1.60
C VAL A 69 12.76 7.63 -0.29
N ARG A 70 13.04 8.96 -0.36
CA ARG A 70 13.10 9.83 0.83
C ARG A 70 11.77 9.84 1.61
N ILE A 71 10.65 9.89 0.91
CA ILE A 71 9.30 9.88 1.51
C ILE A 71 9.05 8.54 2.21
N VAL A 72 9.35 7.41 1.56
CA VAL A 72 9.22 6.07 2.16
C VAL A 72 10.05 5.98 3.45
N LYS A 73 11.33 6.33 3.37
CA LYS A 73 12.23 6.30 4.54
C LYS A 73 11.77 7.21 5.67
N ALA A 74 11.25 8.40 5.36
CA ALA A 74 10.75 9.32 6.38
C ALA A 74 9.55 8.73 7.15
N TRP A 75 8.64 8.01 6.47
CA TRP A 75 7.55 7.30 7.12
C TRP A 75 8.03 6.12 7.96
N GLN A 76 8.98 5.33 7.46
CA GLN A 76 9.58 4.20 8.17
C GLN A 76 10.28 4.66 9.46
N LYS A 77 11.01 5.76 9.42
CA LYS A 77 11.66 6.35 10.61
C LYS A 77 10.65 6.85 11.66
N GLN A 78 9.42 7.18 11.24
CA GLN A 78 8.30 7.44 12.15
C GLN A 78 7.67 6.16 12.72
N GLY A 79 8.28 5.00 12.52
CA GLY A 79 7.80 3.71 12.99
C GLY A 79 6.54 3.22 12.27
N LYS A 80 6.29 3.67 11.03
CA LYS A 80 5.15 3.25 10.22
C LYS A 80 5.58 2.16 9.23
N VAL A 81 4.71 1.17 9.06
CA VAL A 81 4.82 0.20 7.96
C VAL A 81 4.31 0.86 6.68
N VAL A 82 5.14 0.87 5.66
CA VAL A 82 4.89 1.59 4.41
C VAL A 82 4.64 0.62 3.27
N ALA A 83 3.43 0.66 2.70
CA ALA A 83 3.13 0.01 1.43
C ALA A 83 3.25 1.05 0.30
N MET A 84 4.07 0.75 -0.70
CA MET A 84 4.27 1.58 -1.89
C MET A 84 3.67 0.90 -3.11
N THR A 85 2.83 1.62 -3.85
CA THR A 85 2.32 1.15 -5.14
C THR A 85 2.97 1.91 -6.28
N GLY A 86 3.30 1.21 -7.37
CA GLY A 86 3.90 1.82 -8.55
C GLY A 86 3.72 0.99 -9.82
N ASP A 87 3.83 1.63 -10.98
CA ASP A 87 3.68 1.01 -12.29
C ASP A 87 4.90 1.21 -13.20
N GLY A 88 5.73 2.19 -12.89
CA GLY A 88 6.85 2.61 -13.74
C GLY A 88 8.25 2.28 -13.21
N VAL A 89 9.21 2.39 -14.11
CA VAL A 89 10.65 2.27 -13.78
C VAL A 89 11.06 3.25 -12.68
N ASN A 90 10.46 4.44 -12.68
CA ASN A 90 10.72 5.49 -11.70
C ASN A 90 10.21 5.17 -10.29
N ASP A 91 9.35 4.15 -10.14
CA ASP A 91 8.83 3.70 -8.86
C ASP A 91 9.69 2.60 -8.24
N SER A 92 10.45 1.89 -9.06
CA SER A 92 11.19 0.70 -8.65
C SER A 92 12.12 0.90 -7.43
N PRO A 93 12.88 2.02 -7.31
CA PRO A 93 13.67 2.26 -6.12
C PRO A 93 12.82 2.42 -4.85
N ALA A 94 11.65 3.06 -4.96
CA ALA A 94 10.75 3.25 -3.83
C ALA A 94 10.00 1.96 -3.47
N LEU A 95 9.57 1.17 -4.47
CA LEU A 95 8.98 -0.16 -4.28
C LEU A 95 9.92 -1.06 -3.48
N LYS A 96 11.20 -1.12 -3.88
CA LYS A 96 12.22 -1.95 -3.23
C LYS A 96 12.58 -1.48 -1.81
N ASN A 97 12.41 -0.20 -1.49
CA ASN A 97 12.72 0.36 -0.18
C ASN A 97 11.51 0.39 0.77
N ALA A 98 10.29 0.17 0.28
CA ALA A 98 9.10 0.06 1.11
C ALA A 98 9.10 -1.25 1.91
N ASP A 99 8.28 -1.32 2.96
CA ASP A 99 8.08 -2.58 3.70
C ASP A 99 7.25 -3.56 2.87
N ILE A 100 6.39 -3.03 1.98
CA ILE A 100 5.64 -3.81 1.00
C ILE A 100 5.62 -3.03 -0.31
N GLY A 101 6.37 -3.48 -1.31
CA GLY A 101 6.33 -2.98 -2.68
C GLY A 101 5.24 -3.67 -3.50
N ILE A 102 4.36 -2.90 -4.12
CA ILE A 102 3.21 -3.42 -4.89
C ILE A 102 3.28 -2.88 -6.31
N ALA A 103 3.49 -3.74 -7.30
CA ALA A 103 3.46 -3.35 -8.71
C ALA A 103 2.11 -3.63 -9.36
N MET A 104 1.75 -2.78 -10.33
CA MET A 104 0.59 -3.01 -11.19
C MET A 104 0.86 -4.12 -12.19
N GLY A 105 -0.05 -5.08 -12.34
CA GLY A 105 0.14 -6.25 -13.19
C GLY A 105 -0.03 -5.95 -14.66
N LYS A 106 -1.11 -5.24 -15.04
CA LYS A 106 -1.42 -4.89 -16.42
C LYS A 106 -0.66 -3.67 -16.91
N GLY A 107 -0.72 -2.59 -16.14
CA GLY A 107 -0.06 -1.32 -16.46
C GLY A 107 1.40 -1.25 -16.03
N GLY A 108 1.86 -2.17 -15.19
CA GLY A 108 3.20 -2.12 -14.62
C GLY A 108 4.29 -2.61 -15.55
N THR A 109 5.42 -1.90 -15.56
CA THR A 109 6.63 -2.32 -16.27
C THR A 109 7.28 -3.54 -15.59
N ASP A 110 8.01 -4.35 -16.35
CA ASP A 110 8.73 -5.51 -15.78
C ASP A 110 9.75 -5.09 -14.72
N VAL A 111 10.32 -3.90 -14.84
CA VAL A 111 11.24 -3.34 -13.84
C VAL A 111 10.51 -3.07 -12.51
N ALA A 112 9.30 -2.50 -12.55
CA ALA A 112 8.50 -2.30 -11.36
C ALA A 112 8.06 -3.63 -10.73
N LYS A 113 7.65 -4.60 -11.57
CA LYS A 113 7.26 -5.95 -11.11
C LYS A 113 8.41 -6.68 -10.43
N ASN A 114 9.61 -6.62 -11.01
CA ASN A 114 10.81 -7.26 -10.44
C ASN A 114 11.32 -6.57 -9.16
N ALA A 115 10.93 -5.31 -8.92
CA ALA A 115 11.30 -4.55 -7.74
C ALA A 115 10.26 -4.63 -6.61
N SER A 116 9.13 -5.29 -6.84
CA SER A 116 8.00 -5.39 -5.91
C SER A 116 7.93 -6.74 -5.21
N ASP A 117 7.32 -6.75 -4.03
CA ASP A 117 7.02 -7.98 -3.27
C ASP A 117 5.72 -8.63 -3.75
N MET A 118 4.81 -7.82 -4.32
CA MET A 118 3.49 -8.23 -4.78
C MET A 118 3.17 -7.62 -6.15
N ILE A 119 2.50 -8.38 -7.00
CA ILE A 119 1.99 -7.92 -8.28
C ILE A 119 0.47 -8.04 -8.27
N LEU A 120 -0.23 -6.91 -8.53
CA LEU A 120 -1.68 -6.89 -8.67
C LEU A 120 -2.07 -7.27 -10.10
N ALA A 121 -2.42 -8.51 -10.33
CA ALA A 121 -2.68 -9.04 -11.66
C ALA A 121 -3.84 -8.32 -12.39
N ASP A 122 -4.86 -7.91 -11.64
CA ASP A 122 -6.04 -7.18 -12.14
C ASP A 122 -5.99 -5.67 -11.85
N ASP A 123 -4.87 -5.17 -11.31
CA ASP A 123 -4.69 -3.80 -10.82
C ASP A 123 -5.69 -3.39 -9.71
N ASN A 124 -6.30 -4.39 -9.05
CA ASN A 124 -7.34 -4.20 -8.04
C ASN A 124 -6.81 -4.32 -6.61
N ILE A 125 -6.22 -3.25 -6.11
CA ILE A 125 -5.70 -3.12 -4.73
C ILE A 125 -6.75 -3.53 -3.68
N LYS A 126 -8.02 -3.32 -3.95
CA LYS A 126 -9.11 -3.60 -2.99
C LYS A 126 -9.28 -5.08 -2.70
N LYS A 127 -9.19 -5.95 -3.73
CA LYS A 127 -9.28 -7.41 -3.57
C LYS A 127 -8.10 -7.92 -2.75
N ALA A 128 -6.88 -7.48 -3.06
CA ALA A 128 -5.67 -7.89 -2.34
C ALA A 128 -5.71 -7.49 -0.85
N ILE A 129 -6.08 -6.24 -0.55
CA ILE A 129 -6.21 -5.79 0.86
C ILE A 129 -7.31 -6.58 1.58
N HIS A 130 -8.45 -6.84 0.93
CA HIS A 130 -9.55 -7.58 1.54
C HIS A 130 -9.15 -9.02 1.86
N PHE A 131 -8.39 -9.64 0.97
CA PHE A 131 -7.85 -10.98 1.16
C PHE A 131 -6.88 -11.03 2.35
N LEU A 132 -5.84 -10.18 2.38
CA LEU A 132 -4.86 -10.14 3.47
C LEU A 132 -5.48 -9.89 4.85
N ILE A 133 -6.48 -9.01 4.93
CA ILE A 133 -7.17 -8.75 6.20
C ILE A 133 -8.02 -9.97 6.61
N ALA A 134 -8.71 -10.62 5.67
CA ALA A 134 -9.58 -11.75 5.97
C ALA A 134 -8.80 -12.97 6.47
N THR A 135 -7.65 -13.28 5.87
CA THR A 135 -6.79 -14.39 6.30
C THR A 135 -6.24 -14.15 7.70
N ASN A 136 -5.65 -12.99 7.97
CA ASN A 136 -5.10 -12.66 9.29
C ASN A 136 -6.16 -12.65 10.40
N ILE A 137 -7.37 -12.12 10.14
CA ILE A 137 -8.48 -12.18 11.10
C ILE A 137 -8.90 -13.63 11.35
N GLY A 138 -8.94 -14.46 10.31
CA GLY A 138 -9.26 -15.89 10.42
C GLY A 138 -8.29 -16.62 11.34
N GLU A 139 -7.00 -16.39 11.20
CA GLU A 139 -5.95 -17.01 12.03
C GLU A 139 -6.06 -16.59 13.51
N ILE A 140 -6.18 -15.27 13.76
CA ILE A 140 -6.34 -14.74 15.11
C ILE A 140 -7.59 -15.33 15.78
N THR A 141 -8.70 -15.41 15.04
CA THR A 141 -9.96 -15.96 15.54
C THR A 141 -9.83 -17.44 15.87
N THR A 142 -9.15 -18.21 15.03
CA THR A 142 -8.93 -19.63 15.24
C THR A 142 -8.12 -19.90 16.51
N ILE A 143 -7.04 -19.15 16.71
CA ILE A 143 -6.21 -19.25 17.91
C ILE A 143 -7.02 -18.87 19.16
N PHE A 144 -7.78 -17.78 19.07
CA PHE A 144 -8.57 -17.28 20.19
C PHE A 144 -9.65 -18.27 20.62
N ILE A 145 -10.38 -18.86 19.66
CA ILE A 145 -11.41 -19.87 19.94
C ILE A 145 -10.76 -21.14 20.51
N GLY A 146 -9.62 -21.56 19.97
CA GLY A 146 -8.88 -22.72 20.49
C GLY A 146 -8.47 -22.54 21.94
N LEU A 147 -7.92 -21.39 22.32
CA LEU A 147 -7.55 -21.06 23.69
C LEU A 147 -8.77 -21.01 24.63
N LEU A 148 -9.88 -20.40 24.19
CA LEU A 148 -11.13 -20.37 24.97
C LEU A 148 -11.72 -21.78 25.18
N SER A 149 -11.48 -22.69 24.23
CA SER A 149 -11.93 -24.10 24.34
C SER A 149 -11.03 -24.95 25.25
N GLY A 150 -10.03 -24.33 25.89
CA GLY A 150 -9.11 -25.04 26.81
C GLY A 150 -8.06 -25.89 26.09
N MET A 151 -7.85 -25.69 24.80
CA MET A 151 -6.77 -26.37 24.07
C MET A 151 -5.41 -25.76 24.44
N GLU A 152 -4.42 -26.59 24.71
CA GLU A 152 -3.03 -26.13 24.79
C GLU A 152 -2.62 -25.63 23.40
N SER A 153 -2.23 -24.38 23.30
CA SER A 153 -1.83 -23.66 22.09
C SER A 153 -2.19 -24.38 20.77
N PRO A 154 -3.31 -24.04 20.11
CA PRO A 154 -3.82 -24.80 18.97
C PRO A 154 -2.85 -24.85 17.79
N LEU A 155 -1.88 -23.93 17.74
CA LEU A 155 -0.87 -23.86 16.70
C LEU A 155 0.49 -23.46 17.30
N LEU A 156 1.53 -24.17 16.93
CA LEU A 156 2.92 -23.79 17.21
C LEU A 156 3.35 -22.66 16.29
N ALA A 157 4.30 -21.83 16.71
CA ALA A 157 4.81 -20.70 15.94
C ALA A 157 5.27 -21.10 14.51
N ILE A 158 5.87 -22.29 14.37
CA ILE A 158 6.30 -22.81 13.08
C ILE A 158 5.11 -23.21 12.18
N GLN A 159 4.02 -23.68 12.76
CA GLN A 159 2.80 -24.01 12.02
C GLN A 159 2.08 -22.75 11.54
N LEU A 160 2.06 -21.68 12.35
CA LEU A 160 1.58 -20.36 11.94
C LEU A 160 2.38 -19.81 10.77
N LEU A 161 3.72 -19.93 10.84
CA LEU A 161 4.58 -19.50 9.73
C LEU A 161 4.29 -20.28 8.45
N TRP A 162 4.08 -21.61 8.55
CA TRP A 162 3.71 -22.45 7.41
C TRP A 162 2.33 -22.10 6.85
N ILE A 163 1.34 -21.88 7.72
CA ILE A 163 -0.01 -21.48 7.31
C ILE A 163 0.07 -20.15 6.56
N ASN A 164 0.73 -19.13 7.12
CA ASN A 164 0.92 -17.85 6.44
C ASN A 164 1.62 -17.99 5.09
N LEU A 165 2.70 -18.79 5.02
CA LEU A 165 3.40 -19.01 3.76
C LEU A 165 2.50 -19.69 2.71
N VAL A 166 1.69 -20.66 3.11
CA VAL A 166 0.80 -21.41 2.20
C VAL A 166 -0.47 -20.62 1.87
N THR A 167 -1.12 -20.02 2.88
CA THR A 167 -2.39 -19.29 2.69
C THR A 167 -2.20 -17.94 2.02
N ASP A 168 -1.06 -17.31 2.16
CA ASP A 168 -0.78 -16.03 1.51
C ASP A 168 -0.20 -16.23 0.11
N SER A 169 0.68 -17.23 -0.09
CA SER A 169 1.36 -17.43 -1.36
C SER A 169 0.47 -18.10 -2.43
N PHE A 170 -0.25 -19.18 -2.12
CA PHE A 170 -1.08 -19.87 -3.10
C PHE A 170 -2.29 -19.07 -3.57
N PRO A 171 -3.08 -18.42 -2.70
CA PRO A 171 -4.17 -17.56 -3.15
C PRO A 171 -3.69 -16.28 -3.83
N ALA A 172 -2.53 -15.74 -3.46
CA ALA A 172 -1.94 -14.62 -4.19
C ALA A 172 -1.62 -15.01 -5.64
N ILE A 173 -1.10 -16.22 -5.86
CA ILE A 173 -0.88 -16.78 -7.21
C ILE A 173 -2.22 -17.03 -7.91
N ALA A 174 -3.22 -17.59 -7.22
CA ALA A 174 -4.55 -17.84 -7.79
C ALA A 174 -5.28 -16.55 -8.18
N LEU A 175 -5.22 -15.51 -7.34
CA LEU A 175 -5.72 -14.17 -7.68
C LEU A 175 -4.97 -13.56 -8.86
N GLY A 176 -3.69 -13.89 -9.01
CA GLY A 176 -2.89 -13.48 -10.17
C GLY A 176 -3.30 -14.17 -11.48
N LEU A 177 -3.95 -15.33 -11.42
CA LEU A 177 -4.44 -16.10 -12.57
C LEU A 177 -5.93 -15.88 -12.86
N GLU A 178 -6.65 -15.20 -11.97
CA GLU A 178 -8.08 -14.93 -12.13
C GLU A 178 -8.34 -13.98 -13.30
N ARG A 179 -9.25 -14.37 -14.22
CA ARG A 179 -9.65 -13.51 -15.33
C ARG A 179 -10.42 -12.28 -14.81
N GLU A 180 -10.29 -11.17 -15.55
CA GLU A 180 -11.07 -9.94 -15.29
C GLU A 180 -12.56 -10.27 -15.20
N GLU A 181 -13.21 -9.73 -14.19
CA GLU A 181 -14.67 -9.56 -14.22
C GLU A 181 -14.97 -8.50 -15.30
N GLU A 182 -15.61 -8.90 -16.40
CA GLU A 182 -15.99 -8.03 -17.53
C GLU A 182 -16.85 -6.82 -17.12
N ASP A 183 -17.35 -6.83 -15.89
CA ASP A 183 -18.34 -5.90 -15.36
C ASP A 183 -17.73 -4.79 -14.44
N ILE A 184 -16.42 -4.83 -14.16
CA ILE A 184 -15.78 -3.89 -13.21
C ILE A 184 -15.90 -2.43 -13.67
N MET A 185 -15.82 -2.17 -14.97
CA MET A 185 -15.90 -0.81 -15.53
C MET A 185 -17.34 -0.27 -15.58
N ASN A 186 -18.36 -1.13 -15.45
CA ASN A 186 -19.77 -0.75 -15.51
C ASN A 186 -20.42 -0.60 -14.11
N ARG A 187 -19.73 -0.99 -13.06
CA ARG A 187 -20.27 -0.87 -11.68
C ARG A 187 -20.12 0.56 -11.17
N LYS A 188 -21.23 1.18 -10.82
CA LYS A 188 -21.22 2.47 -10.11
C LYS A 188 -20.39 2.36 -8.82
N PRO A 189 -19.61 3.40 -8.45
CA PRO A 189 -18.94 3.45 -7.15
C PRO A 189 -19.96 3.19 -6.04
N ARG A 190 -19.65 2.28 -5.11
CA ARG A 190 -20.51 2.07 -3.93
C ARG A 190 -20.60 3.39 -3.17
N ASN A 191 -21.81 3.86 -2.97
CA ASN A 191 -22.07 4.97 -2.05
C ASN A 191 -21.50 4.60 -0.66
N SER A 192 -20.73 5.53 -0.12
CA SER A 192 -20.12 5.47 1.22
C SER A 192 -21.18 5.50 2.31
#